data_47064cf3f9e49ef5610f63adfb8f1c85
#
_entry.id   47064cf3f9e49ef5610f63adfb8f1c85
#
_cell.length_a   1.000
_cell.length_b   1.000
_cell.length_c   1.000
_cell.angle_alpha   90.00
_cell.angle_beta   90.00
_cell.angle_gamma   90.00
#
_symmetry.space_group_name_H-M   'P 1'
#
loop_
_entity.id
_entity.type
_entity.pdbx_description
1 polymer ?
#
loop_
_entity_poly.entity_id
_entity_poly.type
_entity_poly.pdbx_seq_one_letter_code
_entity_poly.pdbx_strand_id
1 'polypeptide(L)'
;IIISSRFIPVSLGRLRLDPRLEFIRQNDIAFNLQDISQWLKNADIESQQQALNLMQRMQGWPAGLGLWFACQKQNDSWSETLLDEKEDIADYLMGEVLNSLEPRLKEFLINIAPLKRFNENLCNQVLEIDDSSYWIQQLVHHNVFIESLDQRSGWFSLHPLLTELLTQYNSEQHTV
;
A
#
# COMPACT_ATOMS: atom_id res chain seq x y z
N ILE A 1 -11.30 -24.70 8.42
CA ILE A 1 -10.59 -24.46 7.15
C ILE A 1 -10.30 -22.97 7.10
N ILE A 2 -9.04 -22.62 6.83
CA ILE A 2 -8.61 -21.23 6.60
C ILE A 2 -8.33 -21.10 5.10
N ILE A 3 -8.89 -20.05 4.46
CA ILE A 3 -8.67 -19.74 3.05
C ILE A 3 -8.10 -18.32 3.00
N SER A 4 -6.91 -18.16 2.43
CA SER A 4 -6.30 -16.86 2.16
C SER A 4 -6.43 -16.55 0.67
N SER A 5 -6.87 -15.34 0.33
CA SER A 5 -7.01 -14.91 -1.07
C SER A 5 -6.84 -13.39 -1.17
N ARG A 6 -6.24 -12.91 -2.26
CA ARG A 6 -6.11 -11.48 -2.57
C ARG A 6 -7.45 -10.83 -2.93
N PHE A 7 -8.41 -11.62 -3.38
CA PHE A 7 -9.76 -11.16 -3.73
C PHE A 7 -10.80 -12.13 -3.20
N ILE A 8 -12.00 -11.62 -2.95
CA ILE A 8 -13.13 -12.44 -2.50
C ILE A 8 -13.72 -13.16 -3.72
N PRO A 9 -13.65 -14.50 -3.82
CA PRO A 9 -14.26 -15.22 -4.91
C PRO A 9 -15.78 -14.96 -4.98
N VAL A 10 -16.29 -14.69 -6.19
CA VAL A 10 -17.71 -14.37 -6.42
C VAL A 10 -18.66 -15.47 -5.89
N SER A 11 -18.20 -16.72 -5.89
CA SER A 11 -18.95 -17.88 -5.41
C SER A 11 -19.25 -17.88 -3.90
N LEU A 12 -18.58 -17.03 -3.10
CA LEU A 12 -18.78 -16.93 -1.65
C LEU A 12 -20.03 -16.13 -1.24
N GLY A 13 -20.78 -15.57 -2.19
CA GLY A 13 -21.97 -14.75 -1.88
C GLY A 13 -23.00 -15.43 -0.95
N ARG A 14 -23.24 -16.74 -1.13
CA ARG A 14 -24.12 -17.53 -0.26
C ARG A 14 -23.48 -17.87 1.08
N LEU A 15 -22.16 -18.08 1.12
CA LEU A 15 -21.42 -18.39 2.34
C LEU A 15 -21.33 -17.20 3.28
N ARG A 16 -21.44 -15.96 2.77
CA ARG A 16 -21.46 -14.74 3.61
C ARG A 16 -22.62 -14.70 4.61
N LEU A 17 -23.66 -15.47 4.38
CA LEU A 17 -24.80 -15.59 5.28
C LEU A 17 -24.65 -16.72 6.31
N ASP A 18 -23.60 -17.53 6.21
CA ASP A 18 -23.31 -18.59 7.17
C ASP A 18 -22.65 -17.99 8.42
N PRO A 19 -23.28 -18.09 9.61
CA PRO A 19 -22.74 -17.52 10.85
C PRO A 19 -21.43 -18.18 11.31
N ARG A 20 -21.02 -19.30 10.70
CA ARG A 20 -19.76 -20.00 10.98
C ARG A 20 -18.59 -19.47 10.14
N LEU A 21 -18.87 -18.57 9.16
CA LEU A 21 -17.84 -17.97 8.33
C LEU A 21 -17.43 -16.62 8.89
N GLU A 22 -16.17 -16.51 9.25
CA GLU A 22 -15.54 -15.27 9.68
C GLU A 22 -14.64 -14.74 8.59
N PHE A 23 -14.74 -13.44 8.32
CA PHE A 23 -13.88 -12.74 7.37
C PHE A 23 -12.88 -11.87 8.11
N ILE A 24 -11.62 -12.23 7.99
CA ILE A 24 -10.51 -11.41 8.46
C ILE A 24 -10.06 -10.53 7.29
N ARG A 25 -10.16 -9.23 7.44
CA ARG A 25 -9.77 -8.22 6.43
C ARG A 25 -8.46 -7.56 6.79
N GLN A 26 -7.90 -6.80 5.86
CA GLN A 26 -6.67 -6.04 6.09
C GLN A 26 -6.74 -5.20 7.37
N ASN A 27 -7.84 -4.49 7.60
CA ASN A 27 -7.99 -3.64 8.79
C ASN A 27 -8.06 -4.43 10.10
N ASP A 28 -8.42 -5.72 10.05
CA ASP A 28 -8.49 -6.58 11.23
C ASP A 28 -7.10 -7.11 11.65
N ILE A 29 -6.13 -7.09 10.72
CA ILE A 29 -4.76 -7.54 10.94
C ILE A 29 -3.73 -6.40 10.89
N ALA A 30 -4.15 -5.19 10.53
CA ALA A 30 -3.28 -4.02 10.56
C ALA A 30 -2.90 -3.67 12.00
N PHE A 31 -1.63 -3.33 12.22
CA PHE A 31 -1.14 -2.86 13.50
C PHE A 31 -1.69 -1.46 13.79
N ASN A 32 -2.22 -1.27 14.98
CA ASN A 32 -2.60 0.06 15.46
C ASN A 32 -1.39 0.77 16.11
N LEU A 33 -1.57 2.03 16.50
CA LEU A 33 -0.50 2.82 17.10
C LEU A 33 0.06 2.22 18.40
N GLN A 34 -0.79 1.56 19.19
CA GLN A 34 -0.36 0.90 20.44
C GLN A 34 0.51 -0.32 20.13
N ASP A 35 0.13 -1.10 19.12
CA ASP A 35 0.90 -2.28 18.69
C ASP A 35 2.29 -1.85 18.21
N ILE A 36 2.37 -0.80 17.39
CA ILE A 36 3.63 -0.24 16.88
C ILE A 36 4.49 0.29 18.05
N SER A 37 3.89 1.04 18.97
CA SER A 37 4.59 1.57 20.14
C SER A 37 5.14 0.45 21.03
N GLN A 38 4.35 -0.60 21.26
CA GLN A 38 4.80 -1.75 22.03
C GLN A 38 5.93 -2.50 21.33
N TRP A 39 5.85 -2.61 20.01
CA TRP A 39 6.88 -3.26 19.22
C TRP A 39 8.20 -2.49 19.24
N LEU A 40 8.16 -1.15 19.08
CA LEU A 40 9.31 -0.28 19.23
C LEU A 40 9.94 -0.40 20.62
N LYS A 41 9.13 -0.39 21.68
CA LYS A 41 9.59 -0.56 23.04
C LYS A 41 10.31 -1.90 23.27
N ASN A 42 9.83 -2.98 22.67
CA ASN A 42 10.47 -4.29 22.74
C ASN A 42 11.82 -4.33 22.01
N ALA A 43 12.10 -3.36 21.16
CA ALA A 43 13.35 -3.14 20.44
C ALA A 43 14.22 -2.04 21.09
N ASP A 44 13.93 -1.66 22.34
CA ASP A 44 14.61 -0.59 23.10
C ASP A 44 14.51 0.80 22.46
N ILE A 45 13.46 1.04 21.67
CA ILE A 45 13.20 2.34 21.04
C ILE A 45 12.01 3.01 21.74
N GLU A 46 12.31 3.97 22.59
CA GLU A 46 11.29 4.75 23.28
C GLU A 46 11.02 6.08 22.55
N SER A 47 10.37 6.04 21.39
CA SER A 47 9.99 7.24 20.63
C SER A 47 8.54 7.19 20.18
N GLN A 48 7.70 8.01 20.83
CA GLN A 48 6.31 8.18 20.42
C GLN A 48 6.21 8.84 19.03
N GLN A 49 7.12 9.76 18.72
CA GLN A 49 7.17 10.41 17.42
C GLN A 49 7.45 9.40 16.30
N GLN A 50 8.33 8.43 16.56
CA GLN A 50 8.67 7.39 15.60
C GLN A 50 7.49 6.44 15.37
N ALA A 51 6.75 6.09 16.42
CA ALA A 51 5.53 5.30 16.29
C ALA A 51 4.47 6.00 15.44
N LEU A 52 4.30 7.32 15.61
CA LEU A 52 3.40 8.13 14.80
C LEU A 52 3.86 8.19 13.33
N ASN A 53 5.13 8.41 13.10
CA ASN A 53 5.69 8.44 11.75
C ASN A 53 5.51 7.10 11.03
N LEU A 54 5.80 5.99 11.70
CA LEU A 54 5.58 4.64 11.16
C LEU A 54 4.10 4.37 10.89
N MET A 55 3.22 4.77 11.80
CA MET A 55 1.78 4.63 11.58
C MET A 55 1.30 5.43 10.36
N GLN A 56 1.76 6.66 10.18
CA GLN A 56 1.38 7.50 9.03
C GLN A 56 1.89 6.92 7.70
N ARG A 57 3.08 6.36 7.67
CA ARG A 57 3.71 5.86 6.44
C ARG A 57 3.30 4.44 6.09
N MET A 58 3.26 3.55 7.09
CA MET A 58 2.98 2.12 6.91
C MET A 58 1.51 1.78 7.08
N GLN A 59 0.69 2.69 7.65
CA GLN A 59 -0.74 2.48 7.92
C GLN A 59 -1.04 1.13 8.62
N GLY A 60 -0.13 0.71 9.48
CA GLY A 60 -0.22 -0.57 10.18
C GLY A 60 0.08 -1.80 9.34
N TRP A 61 0.63 -1.65 8.13
CA TRP A 61 1.00 -2.78 7.28
C TRP A 61 2.12 -3.64 7.92
N PRO A 62 1.81 -4.90 8.35
CA PRO A 62 2.76 -5.69 9.13
C PRO A 62 4.06 -6.01 8.39
N ALA A 63 3.97 -6.33 7.08
CA ALA A 63 5.16 -6.65 6.30
C ALA A 63 6.06 -5.43 6.10
N GLY A 64 5.49 -4.24 5.85
CA GLY A 64 6.24 -2.99 5.75
C GLY A 64 6.96 -2.64 7.07
N LEU A 65 6.29 -2.80 8.18
CA LEU A 65 6.89 -2.65 9.51
C LEU A 65 8.02 -3.68 9.73
N GLY A 66 7.81 -4.94 9.32
CA GLY A 66 8.82 -5.99 9.41
C GLY A 66 10.06 -5.70 8.59
N LEU A 67 9.89 -5.21 7.36
CA LEU A 67 11.00 -4.78 6.50
C LEU A 67 11.77 -3.61 7.12
N TRP A 68 11.04 -2.59 7.60
CA TRP A 68 11.66 -1.46 8.28
C TRP A 68 12.53 -1.93 9.46
N PHE A 69 12.03 -2.84 10.30
CA PHE A 69 12.80 -3.41 11.41
C PHE A 69 14.02 -4.21 10.97
N ALA A 70 13.91 -4.95 9.87
CA ALA A 70 15.02 -5.73 9.34
C ALA A 70 16.18 -4.81 8.88
N CYS A 71 15.84 -3.70 8.21
CA CYS A 71 16.80 -2.70 7.78
C CYS A 71 17.49 -2.02 8.97
N GLN A 72 16.73 -1.69 10.03
CA GLN A 72 17.29 -1.05 11.24
C GLN A 72 18.33 -1.91 11.95
N LYS A 73 18.21 -3.24 11.91
CA LYS A 73 19.18 -4.15 12.54
C LYS A 73 20.52 -4.23 11.81
N GLN A 74 20.57 -3.84 10.55
CA GLN A 74 21.79 -3.88 9.74
C GLN A 74 22.62 -2.60 9.87
N ASN A 75 21.99 -1.49 10.25
CA ASN A 75 22.66 -0.20 10.45
C ASN A 75 22.77 0.09 11.95
N ASP A 76 24.01 0.19 12.47
CA ASP A 76 24.31 0.48 13.90
C ASP A 76 23.87 1.89 14.34
N SER A 77 23.33 2.71 13.46
CA SER A 77 22.83 4.06 13.77
C SER A 77 21.35 4.17 13.41
N TRP A 78 20.53 4.46 14.41
CA TRP A 78 19.12 4.80 14.25
C TRP A 78 19.00 6.11 13.45
N SER A 79 18.80 6.03 12.15
CA SER A 79 18.53 7.19 11.32
C SER A 79 17.08 7.62 11.45
N GLU A 80 16.83 8.90 11.76
CA GLU A 80 15.48 9.48 11.76
C GLU A 80 14.89 9.56 10.33
N THR A 81 15.73 9.38 9.33
CA THR A 81 15.36 9.43 7.91
C THR A 81 15.20 8.01 7.37
N LEU A 82 13.96 7.56 7.23
CA LEU A 82 13.59 6.38 6.42
C LEU A 82 14.09 6.45 4.95
N LEU A 83 14.76 7.52 4.59
CA LEU A 83 15.22 7.82 3.23
C LEU A 83 16.45 7.03 2.83
N ASP A 84 17.30 6.66 3.78
CA ASP A 84 18.51 5.89 3.51
C ASP A 84 18.26 4.38 3.42
N GLU A 85 17.09 3.92 3.91
CA GLU A 85 16.66 2.51 3.91
C GLU A 85 15.64 2.19 2.80
N LYS A 86 15.43 3.14 1.88
CA LYS A 86 14.42 3.04 0.80
C LYS A 86 14.70 1.92 -0.18
N GLU A 87 15.96 1.57 -0.42
CA GLU A 87 16.30 0.59 -1.45
C GLU A 87 15.64 -0.76 -1.17
N ASP A 88 15.73 -1.31 0.02
CA ASP A 88 15.18 -2.64 0.34
C ASP A 88 13.65 -2.70 0.30
N ILE A 89 12.99 -1.66 0.85
CA ILE A 89 11.51 -1.56 0.82
C ILE A 89 11.03 -1.23 -0.59
N ALA A 90 11.75 -0.33 -1.28
CA ALA A 90 11.47 0.03 -2.66
C ALA A 90 11.66 -1.18 -3.58
N ASP A 91 12.77 -1.90 -3.47
CA ASP A 91 13.08 -3.09 -4.25
C ASP A 91 12.04 -4.19 -4.03
N TYR A 92 11.61 -4.42 -2.78
CA TYR A 92 10.54 -5.36 -2.49
C TYR A 92 9.21 -4.95 -3.16
N LEU A 93 8.78 -3.69 -3.00
CA LEU A 93 7.53 -3.21 -3.60
C LEU A 93 7.61 -3.14 -5.12
N MET A 94 8.76 -2.70 -5.67
CA MET A 94 8.99 -2.66 -7.10
C MET A 94 9.06 -4.08 -7.69
N GLY A 95 9.75 -5.01 -7.00
CA GLY A 95 9.89 -6.39 -7.43
C GLY A 95 8.58 -7.17 -7.36
N GLU A 96 7.95 -7.20 -6.20
CA GLU A 96 6.76 -8.04 -5.95
C GLU A 96 5.47 -7.43 -6.52
N VAL A 97 5.33 -6.11 -6.48
CA VAL A 97 4.10 -5.44 -6.90
C VAL A 97 4.18 -5.03 -8.36
N LEU A 98 5.14 -4.20 -8.75
CA LEU A 98 5.14 -3.61 -10.09
C LEU A 98 5.55 -4.58 -11.19
N ASN A 99 6.45 -5.53 -10.90
CA ASN A 99 6.86 -6.52 -11.92
C ASN A 99 5.78 -7.59 -12.18
N SER A 100 4.81 -7.73 -11.27
CA SER A 100 3.67 -8.63 -11.45
C SER A 100 2.54 -8.03 -12.31
N LEU A 101 2.57 -6.72 -12.56
CA LEU A 101 1.55 -6.02 -13.34
C LEU A 101 1.87 -6.05 -14.83
N GLU A 102 0.82 -6.06 -15.66
CA GLU A 102 1.00 -5.84 -17.09
C GLU A 102 1.53 -4.42 -17.37
N PRO A 103 2.28 -4.20 -18.46
CA PRO A 103 2.96 -2.93 -18.72
C PRO A 103 2.03 -1.70 -18.71
N ARG A 104 0.85 -1.80 -19.30
CA ARG A 104 -0.12 -0.70 -19.35
C ARG A 104 -0.70 -0.37 -17.97
N LEU A 105 -0.98 -1.38 -17.14
CA LEU A 105 -1.47 -1.17 -15.77
C LEU A 105 -0.39 -0.53 -14.90
N LYS A 106 0.87 -0.93 -15.08
CA LYS A 106 2.03 -0.30 -14.42
C LYS A 106 2.18 1.16 -14.80
N GLU A 107 2.10 1.48 -16.10
CA GLU A 107 2.15 2.85 -16.62
C GLU A 107 1.00 3.70 -16.04
N PHE A 108 -0.22 3.20 -16.07
CA PHE A 108 -1.38 3.86 -15.47
C PHE A 108 -1.15 4.15 -13.98
N LEU A 109 -0.68 3.17 -13.21
CA LEU A 109 -0.39 3.31 -11.79
C LEU A 109 0.67 4.38 -11.51
N ILE A 110 1.76 4.42 -12.28
CA ILE A 110 2.83 5.42 -12.16
C ILE A 110 2.27 6.83 -12.44
N ASN A 111 1.46 6.97 -13.47
CA ASN A 111 0.92 8.26 -13.88
C ASN A 111 -0.11 8.83 -12.90
N ILE A 112 -0.88 7.98 -12.20
CA ILE A 112 -1.83 8.43 -11.17
C ILE A 112 -1.17 8.61 -9.79
N ALA A 113 0.05 8.13 -9.57
CA ALA A 113 0.71 8.17 -8.26
C ALA A 113 0.79 9.58 -7.64
N PRO A 114 1.02 10.67 -8.39
CA PRO A 114 1.01 12.03 -7.84
C PRO A 114 -0.35 12.50 -7.33
N LEU A 115 -1.44 11.81 -7.70
CA LEU A 115 -2.78 12.17 -7.29
C LEU A 115 -3.04 11.65 -5.87
N LYS A 116 -3.27 12.55 -4.92
CA LYS A 116 -3.59 12.17 -3.52
C LYS A 116 -4.87 11.34 -3.41
N ARG A 117 -5.82 11.61 -4.31
CA ARG A 117 -7.07 10.89 -4.49
C ARG A 117 -7.49 10.99 -5.95
N PHE A 118 -8.12 9.96 -6.44
CA PHE A 118 -8.52 9.89 -7.84
C PHE A 118 -9.83 9.14 -8.02
N ASN A 119 -10.47 9.40 -9.13
CA ASN A 119 -11.62 8.68 -9.64
C ASN A 119 -11.51 8.59 -11.18
N GLU A 120 -12.44 7.88 -11.81
CA GLU A 120 -12.50 7.73 -13.26
C GLU A 120 -12.42 9.07 -14.00
N ASN A 121 -13.28 10.03 -13.62
CA ASN A 121 -13.36 11.32 -14.32
C ASN A 121 -12.05 12.12 -14.23
N LEU A 122 -11.44 12.16 -13.04
CA LEU A 122 -10.17 12.86 -12.85
C LEU A 122 -9.05 12.19 -13.64
N CYS A 123 -8.96 10.86 -13.60
CA CYS A 123 -7.94 10.13 -14.34
C CYS A 123 -8.11 10.32 -15.86
N ASN A 124 -9.35 10.23 -16.37
CA ASN A 124 -9.62 10.46 -17.79
C ASN A 124 -9.18 11.87 -18.24
N GLN A 125 -9.43 12.89 -17.42
CA GLN A 125 -9.03 14.27 -17.73
C GLN A 125 -7.51 14.48 -17.66
N VAL A 126 -6.85 13.94 -16.63
CA VAL A 126 -5.41 14.16 -16.42
C VAL A 126 -4.55 13.36 -17.39
N LEU A 127 -4.99 12.14 -17.73
CA LEU A 127 -4.23 11.24 -18.62
C LEU A 127 -4.68 11.30 -20.08
N GLU A 128 -5.74 12.06 -20.38
CA GLU A 128 -6.33 12.19 -21.73
C GLU A 128 -6.75 10.83 -22.31
N ILE A 129 -7.37 9.96 -21.47
CA ILE A 129 -7.88 8.64 -21.83
C ILE A 129 -9.38 8.56 -21.51
N ASP A 130 -10.06 7.49 -21.91
CA ASP A 130 -11.49 7.28 -21.69
C ASP A 130 -11.82 5.94 -20.99
N ASP A 131 -10.79 5.15 -20.66
CA ASP A 131 -10.89 3.81 -20.10
C ASP A 131 -10.34 3.67 -18.66
N SER A 132 -10.18 4.78 -17.94
CA SER A 132 -9.65 4.78 -16.55
C SER A 132 -10.47 3.91 -15.60
N SER A 133 -11.77 3.75 -15.84
CA SER A 133 -12.62 2.86 -15.05
C SER A 133 -12.13 1.41 -15.09
N TYR A 134 -11.74 0.94 -16.27
CA TYR A 134 -11.16 -0.38 -16.44
C TYR A 134 -9.84 -0.54 -15.67
N TRP A 135 -8.92 0.43 -15.79
CA TRP A 135 -7.62 0.38 -15.13
C TRP A 135 -7.74 0.45 -13.60
N ILE A 136 -8.64 1.31 -13.08
CA ILE A 136 -8.93 1.36 -11.64
C ILE A 136 -9.46 0.02 -11.15
N GLN A 137 -10.37 -0.62 -11.89
CA GLN A 137 -10.88 -1.95 -11.53
C GLN A 137 -9.78 -3.01 -11.54
N GLN A 138 -8.84 -2.95 -12.50
CA GLN A 138 -7.68 -3.84 -12.51
C GLN A 138 -6.79 -3.63 -11.27
N LEU A 139 -6.50 -2.39 -10.87
CA LEU A 139 -5.75 -2.10 -9.66
C LEU A 139 -6.45 -2.67 -8.41
N VAL A 140 -7.76 -2.49 -8.31
CA VAL A 140 -8.57 -3.05 -7.21
C VAL A 140 -8.55 -4.57 -7.25
N HIS A 141 -8.66 -5.18 -8.43
CA HIS A 141 -8.63 -6.63 -8.60
C HIS A 141 -7.28 -7.23 -8.19
N HIS A 142 -6.18 -6.58 -8.58
CA HIS A 142 -4.82 -7.01 -8.20
C HIS A 142 -4.46 -6.63 -6.75
N ASN A 143 -5.33 -5.88 -6.04
CA ASN A 143 -5.12 -5.39 -4.69
C ASN A 143 -3.77 -4.64 -4.54
N VAL A 144 -3.50 -3.73 -5.48
CA VAL A 144 -2.24 -2.99 -5.60
C VAL A 144 -2.26 -1.78 -4.67
N PHE A 145 -2.23 -2.00 -3.36
CA PHE A 145 -2.15 -0.92 -2.36
C PHE A 145 -3.10 0.26 -2.62
N ILE A 146 -4.30 -0.05 -3.14
CA ILE A 146 -5.37 0.90 -3.44
C ILE A 146 -6.47 0.79 -2.39
N GLU A 147 -6.94 1.92 -1.90
CA GLU A 147 -8.03 2.01 -0.94
C GLU A 147 -9.21 2.78 -1.53
N SER A 148 -10.42 2.25 -1.33
CA SER A 148 -11.64 3.00 -1.61
C SER A 148 -11.92 3.94 -0.45
N LEU A 149 -11.96 5.25 -0.72
CA LEU A 149 -12.24 6.26 0.30
C LEU A 149 -13.71 6.30 0.70
N ASP A 150 -14.60 5.94 -0.24
CA ASP A 150 -16.03 5.79 -0.01
C ASP A 150 -16.61 4.82 -1.04
N GLN A 151 -17.34 3.83 -0.58
CA GLN A 151 -17.98 2.83 -1.44
C GLN A 151 -19.02 3.41 -2.41
N ARG A 152 -19.51 4.63 -2.18
CA ARG A 152 -20.54 5.29 -3.00
C ARG A 152 -20.02 6.34 -3.96
N SER A 153 -18.90 6.96 -3.64
CA SER A 153 -18.38 8.12 -4.40
C SER A 153 -17.41 7.74 -5.52
N GLY A 154 -16.94 6.49 -5.56
CA GLY A 154 -15.96 6.03 -6.55
C GLY A 154 -14.59 6.71 -6.42
N TRP A 155 -14.27 7.27 -5.25
CA TRP A 155 -12.96 7.84 -4.97
C TRP A 155 -12.02 6.82 -4.36
N PHE A 156 -10.79 6.87 -4.81
CA PHE A 156 -9.70 5.99 -4.39
C PHE A 156 -8.46 6.79 -3.99
N SER A 157 -7.61 6.18 -3.20
CA SER A 157 -6.24 6.64 -2.93
C SER A 157 -5.26 5.47 -3.01
N LEU A 158 -4.02 5.77 -3.31
CA LEU A 158 -2.94 4.81 -3.15
C LEU A 158 -2.39 4.88 -1.72
N HIS A 159 -1.85 3.77 -1.25
CA HIS A 159 -1.13 3.73 0.02
C HIS A 159 0.03 4.74 0.00
N PRO A 160 0.24 5.53 1.07
CA PRO A 160 1.24 6.62 1.09
C PRO A 160 2.64 6.16 0.68
N LEU A 161 3.08 5.01 1.17
CA LEU A 161 4.39 4.45 0.84
C LEU A 161 4.54 4.18 -0.66
N LEU A 162 3.53 3.58 -1.30
CA LEU A 162 3.55 3.33 -2.73
C LEU A 162 3.55 4.64 -3.52
N THR A 163 2.75 5.61 -3.11
CA THR A 163 2.73 6.95 -3.71
C THR A 163 4.10 7.61 -3.68
N GLU A 164 4.77 7.56 -2.53
CA GLU A 164 6.11 8.14 -2.35
C GLU A 164 7.12 7.49 -3.30
N LEU A 165 7.17 6.15 -3.35
CA LEU A 165 8.07 5.39 -4.20
C LEU A 165 7.83 5.62 -5.69
N LEU A 166 6.57 5.58 -6.14
CA LEU A 166 6.23 5.78 -7.54
C LEU A 166 6.50 7.22 -7.99
N THR A 167 6.28 8.20 -7.14
CA THR A 167 6.57 9.60 -7.44
C THR A 167 8.07 9.82 -7.60
N GLN A 168 8.89 9.21 -6.75
CA GLN A 168 10.35 9.25 -6.88
C GLN A 168 10.81 8.54 -8.17
N TYR A 169 10.33 7.34 -8.42
CA TYR A 169 10.64 6.59 -9.64
C TYR A 169 10.33 7.39 -10.91
N ASN A 170 9.18 8.07 -10.95
CA ASN A 170 8.79 8.90 -12.08
C ASN A 170 9.71 10.13 -12.25
N SER A 171 10.14 10.76 -11.14
CA SER A 171 11.05 11.91 -11.20
C SER A 171 12.44 11.55 -11.75
N GLU A 172 12.94 10.35 -11.44
CA GLU A 172 14.23 9.84 -11.91
C GLU A 172 14.20 9.53 -13.42
N GLN A 173 13.07 9.06 -13.94
CA GLN A 173 12.90 8.77 -15.39
C GLN A 173 12.80 10.03 -16.25
N HIS A 174 12.37 11.17 -15.69
CA HIS A 174 12.20 12.43 -16.41
C HIS A 174 13.39 13.41 -16.26
N THR A 175 14.46 13.02 -15.60
CA THR A 175 15.65 13.86 -15.38
C THR A 175 16.80 13.55 -16.36
N VAL A 176 16.54 12.80 -17.44
CA VAL A 176 17.53 12.48 -18.50
C VAL A 176 17.28 13.30 -19.74
#